data_e3c6c383f047091c4df70737bf67ee66
#
_entry.id   e3c6c383f047091c4df70737bf67ee66
#
_cell.length_a   1.000
_cell.length_b   1.000
_cell.length_c   1.000
_cell.angle_alpha   90.00
_cell.angle_beta   90.00
_cell.angle_gamma   90.00
#
_symmetry.space_group_name_H-M   'P 1'
#
loop_
_entity.id
_entity.type
_entity.pdbx_description
1 polymer ?
#
loop_
_entity_poly.entity_id
_entity_poly.type
_entity_poly.pdbx_seq_one_letter_code
_entity_poly.pdbx_strand_id
1 'polypeptide(L)'
;MPTIHWLGTGLSAIPGLKKLIENGHSVIVYNRTVDKAIEALSGVDGDYQVVPFSIEAVKKYASAGDLVVSMLPGNFHVPVAELCISLDAHFVSSSYISDEMRDLNSAAIKKGLCLVNEVGLDPGIDHSMSHALVQEYRNSSVFSKENSHSFLSYCGGLSDIPNDFCYKFSWSPLGVLKIGRASCRERV
;
A
#
# COMPACT_ATOMS: atom_id res chain seq x y z
N MET A 1 9.52 -9.81 18.78
CA MET A 1 8.70 -8.85 18.01
C MET A 1 8.15 -9.59 16.80
N PRO A 2 6.97 -9.23 16.28
CA PRO A 2 6.49 -9.82 15.04
C PRO A 2 7.43 -9.50 13.88
N THR A 3 7.57 -10.45 12.95
CA THR A 3 8.34 -10.26 11.73
C THR A 3 7.50 -9.53 10.68
N ILE A 4 8.13 -8.64 9.92
CA ILE A 4 7.50 -7.99 8.78
C ILE A 4 7.87 -8.76 7.51
N HIS A 5 6.87 -9.27 6.81
CA HIS A 5 7.00 -9.92 5.52
C HIS A 5 6.68 -8.90 4.42
N TRP A 6 7.72 -8.40 3.74
CA TRP A 6 7.59 -7.37 2.72
C TRP A 6 7.61 -7.95 1.31
N LEU A 7 6.49 -7.84 0.60
CA LEU A 7 6.31 -8.45 -0.72
C LEU A 7 6.45 -7.41 -1.84
N GLY A 8 7.54 -7.49 -2.58
CA GLY A 8 7.82 -6.64 -3.74
C GLY A 8 8.74 -5.45 -3.44
N THR A 9 9.70 -5.21 -4.35
CA THR A 9 10.67 -4.12 -4.28
C THR A 9 10.56 -3.21 -5.52
N GLY A 10 9.33 -2.74 -5.78
CA GLY A 10 9.10 -1.69 -6.77
C GLY A 10 9.69 -0.35 -6.34
N LEU A 11 9.85 0.60 -7.28
CA LEU A 11 10.51 1.89 -7.02
C LEU A 11 9.91 2.65 -5.84
N SER A 12 8.59 2.66 -5.70
CA SER A 12 7.88 3.32 -4.61
C SER A 12 7.94 2.58 -3.27
N ALA A 13 8.28 1.29 -3.29
CA ALA A 13 8.32 0.43 -2.09
C ALA A 13 9.64 0.54 -1.32
N ILE A 14 10.75 0.81 -2.03
CA ILE A 14 12.11 0.74 -1.48
C ILE A 14 12.35 1.73 -0.32
N PRO A 15 11.96 3.02 -0.40
CA PRO A 15 12.22 3.97 0.69
C PRO A 15 11.57 3.56 2.02
N GLY A 16 10.31 3.10 1.97
CA GLY A 16 9.60 2.62 3.15
C GLY A 16 10.22 1.35 3.74
N LEU A 17 10.60 0.40 2.88
CA LEU A 17 11.27 -0.83 3.27
C LEU A 17 12.60 -0.55 3.99
N LYS A 18 13.46 0.31 3.42
CA LYS A 18 14.73 0.72 4.06
C LYS A 18 14.50 1.30 5.44
N LYS A 19 13.56 2.24 5.54
CA LYS A 19 13.23 2.89 6.81
C LYS A 19 12.75 1.91 7.88
N LEU A 20 11.99 0.87 7.52
CA LEU A 20 11.57 -0.17 8.47
C LEU A 20 12.76 -0.96 9.00
N ILE A 21 13.68 -1.37 8.11
CA ILE A 21 14.89 -2.11 8.48
C ILE A 21 15.79 -1.25 9.40
N GLU A 22 16.07 -0.01 9.00
CA GLU A 22 16.89 0.95 9.75
C GLU A 22 16.30 1.32 11.12
N ASN A 23 14.97 1.23 11.26
CA ASN A 23 14.28 1.41 12.54
C ASN A 23 14.31 0.16 13.43
N GLY A 24 15.04 -0.88 13.05
CA GLY A 24 15.26 -2.07 13.87
C GLY A 24 14.16 -3.13 13.79
N HIS A 25 13.31 -3.09 12.78
CA HIS A 25 12.36 -4.17 12.53
C HIS A 25 13.06 -5.34 11.84
N SER A 26 12.69 -6.59 12.23
CA SER A 26 13.09 -7.79 11.51
C SER A 26 12.22 -7.94 10.27
N VAL A 27 12.84 -8.01 9.07
CA VAL A 27 12.11 -7.99 7.79
C VAL A 27 12.53 -9.15 6.89
N ILE A 28 11.57 -9.91 6.38
CA ILE A 28 11.77 -10.84 5.29
C ILE A 28 11.21 -10.23 4.01
N VAL A 29 12.11 -10.01 3.06
CA VAL A 29 11.81 -9.35 1.79
C VAL A 29 11.61 -10.40 0.70
N TYR A 30 10.45 -10.38 0.06
CA TYR A 30 10.12 -11.30 -1.03
C TYR A 30 10.11 -10.56 -2.36
N ASN A 31 10.93 -11.01 -3.29
CA ASN A 31 10.94 -10.43 -4.62
C ASN A 31 11.13 -11.50 -5.70
N ARG A 32 10.50 -11.31 -6.87
CA ARG A 32 10.64 -12.23 -8.00
C ARG A 32 12.11 -12.36 -8.45
N THR A 33 12.84 -11.25 -8.45
CA THR A 33 14.26 -11.20 -8.80
C THR A 33 15.04 -10.83 -7.54
N VAL A 34 15.63 -11.83 -6.89
CA VAL A 34 16.35 -11.68 -5.61
C VAL A 34 17.49 -10.67 -5.73
N ASP A 35 18.31 -10.77 -6.78
CA ASP A 35 19.47 -9.88 -6.97
C ASP A 35 19.08 -8.40 -7.03
N LYS A 36 17.94 -8.06 -7.66
CA LYS A 36 17.44 -6.68 -7.68
C LYS A 36 17.02 -6.19 -6.29
N ALA A 37 16.50 -7.06 -5.47
CA ALA A 37 16.14 -6.69 -4.08
C ALA A 37 17.41 -6.49 -3.23
N ILE A 38 18.40 -7.35 -3.40
CA ILE A 38 19.71 -7.23 -2.72
C ILE A 38 20.39 -5.92 -3.15
N GLU A 39 20.44 -5.63 -4.44
CA GLU A 39 20.99 -4.37 -4.97
C GLU A 39 20.27 -3.15 -4.40
N ALA A 40 18.93 -3.17 -4.39
CA ALA A 40 18.11 -2.09 -3.86
C ALA A 40 18.34 -1.85 -2.36
N LEU A 41 18.69 -2.87 -1.60
CA LEU A 41 18.98 -2.81 -0.16
C LEU A 41 20.47 -2.67 0.15
N SER A 42 21.32 -2.52 -0.87
CA SER A 42 22.75 -2.31 -0.65
C SER A 42 23.01 -1.11 0.25
N GLY A 43 23.85 -1.32 1.27
CA GLY A 43 24.21 -0.30 2.26
C GLY A 43 23.15 -0.05 3.35
N VAL A 44 22.07 -0.82 3.39
CA VAL A 44 21.09 -0.78 4.50
C VAL A 44 21.63 -1.67 5.64
N ASP A 45 21.71 -1.12 6.83
CA ASP A 45 22.08 -1.84 8.05
C ASP A 45 20.83 -2.23 8.84
N GLY A 46 20.76 -3.49 9.26
CA GLY A 46 19.64 -4.00 10.04
C GLY A 46 19.37 -5.49 9.82
N ASP A 47 18.33 -5.98 10.47
CA ASP A 47 17.92 -7.40 10.41
C ASP A 47 16.95 -7.65 9.25
N TYR A 48 17.50 -8.15 8.14
CA TYR A 48 16.65 -8.56 7.02
C TYR A 48 17.19 -9.75 6.24
N GLN A 49 16.27 -10.46 5.59
CA GLN A 49 16.57 -11.56 4.68
C GLN A 49 15.83 -11.33 3.36
N VAL A 50 16.48 -11.63 2.23
CA VAL A 50 15.84 -11.60 0.90
C VAL A 50 15.61 -13.02 0.41
N VAL A 51 14.37 -13.31 -0.02
CA VAL A 51 13.96 -14.62 -0.53
C VAL A 51 13.15 -14.49 -1.84
N PRO A 52 13.15 -15.51 -2.71
CA PRO A 52 12.30 -15.50 -3.89
C PRO A 52 10.82 -15.48 -3.48
N PHE A 53 10.01 -14.65 -4.17
CA PHE A 53 8.58 -14.59 -3.90
C PHE A 53 7.86 -15.83 -4.45
N SER A 54 7.14 -16.49 -3.58
CA SER A 54 6.05 -17.41 -3.89
C SER A 54 5.08 -17.45 -2.70
N ILE A 55 3.85 -17.88 -2.92
CA ILE A 55 2.86 -18.07 -1.85
C ILE A 55 3.37 -19.10 -0.84
N GLU A 56 4.01 -20.17 -1.32
CA GLU A 56 4.61 -21.21 -0.48
C GLU A 56 5.75 -20.65 0.38
N ALA A 57 6.56 -19.73 -0.17
CA ALA A 57 7.61 -19.07 0.61
C ALA A 57 7.03 -18.22 1.72
N VAL A 58 5.98 -17.42 1.44
CA VAL A 58 5.29 -16.66 2.49
C VAL A 58 4.70 -17.60 3.54
N LYS A 59 4.01 -18.67 3.13
CA LYS A 59 3.46 -19.68 4.03
C LYS A 59 4.51 -20.38 4.89
N LYS A 60 5.73 -20.54 4.36
CA LYS A 60 6.84 -21.19 5.08
C LYS A 60 7.41 -20.32 6.20
N TYR A 61 7.46 -19.02 6.00
CA TYR A 61 8.17 -18.11 6.91
C TYR A 61 7.24 -17.28 7.80
N ALA A 62 6.00 -17.01 7.36
CA ALA A 62 5.07 -16.22 8.15
C ALA A 62 4.40 -17.05 9.25
N SER A 63 4.20 -16.44 10.39
CA SER A 63 3.63 -17.03 11.59
C SER A 63 2.49 -16.15 12.14
N ALA A 64 1.73 -16.71 13.09
CA ALA A 64 0.65 -15.98 13.75
C ALA A 64 1.18 -14.68 14.43
N GLY A 65 0.48 -13.58 14.19
CA GLY A 65 0.83 -12.25 14.69
C GLY A 65 1.85 -11.49 13.86
N ASP A 66 2.42 -12.08 12.81
CA ASP A 66 3.29 -11.38 11.87
C ASP A 66 2.52 -10.39 10.99
N LEU A 67 3.24 -9.46 10.37
CA LEU A 67 2.68 -8.46 9.47
C LEU A 67 3.14 -8.70 8.03
N VAL A 68 2.22 -8.90 7.12
CA VAL A 68 2.50 -9.02 5.68
C VAL A 68 2.16 -7.72 4.97
N VAL A 69 3.17 -7.06 4.41
CA VAL A 69 3.03 -5.82 3.64
C VAL A 69 3.14 -6.16 2.15
N SER A 70 2.04 -6.01 1.41
CA SER A 70 2.00 -6.34 -0.01
C SER A 70 2.12 -5.10 -0.89
N MET A 71 3.28 -4.98 -1.55
CA MET A 71 3.57 -3.99 -2.59
C MET A 71 3.58 -4.66 -3.97
N LEU A 72 2.87 -5.76 -4.11
CA LEU A 72 2.69 -6.53 -5.34
C LEU A 72 1.62 -5.87 -6.26
N PRO A 73 1.52 -6.29 -7.52
CA PRO A 73 0.37 -5.98 -8.37
C PRO A 73 -0.96 -6.41 -7.74
N GLY A 74 -2.03 -5.63 -7.96
CA GLY A 74 -3.32 -5.77 -7.28
C GLY A 74 -3.96 -7.17 -7.30
N ASN A 75 -3.72 -7.94 -8.37
CA ASN A 75 -4.23 -9.31 -8.49
C ASN A 75 -3.64 -10.31 -7.47
N PHE A 76 -2.59 -9.94 -6.75
CA PHE A 76 -2.00 -10.76 -5.69
C PHE A 76 -2.55 -10.45 -4.31
N HIS A 77 -3.20 -9.29 -4.11
CA HIS A 77 -3.56 -8.85 -2.77
C HIS A 77 -4.59 -9.74 -2.09
N VAL A 78 -5.66 -10.12 -2.80
CA VAL A 78 -6.70 -11.00 -2.22
C VAL A 78 -6.12 -12.37 -1.84
N PRO A 79 -5.42 -13.11 -2.74
CA PRO A 79 -4.79 -14.37 -2.38
C PRO A 79 -3.81 -14.28 -1.20
N VAL A 80 -3.05 -13.18 -1.10
CA VAL A 80 -2.13 -12.97 0.03
C VAL A 80 -2.90 -12.66 1.32
N ALA A 81 -3.97 -11.86 1.26
CA ALA A 81 -4.80 -11.58 2.42
C ALA A 81 -5.51 -12.84 2.95
N GLU A 82 -6.03 -13.70 2.06
CA GLU A 82 -6.58 -15.01 2.42
C GLU A 82 -5.54 -15.89 3.12
N LEU A 83 -4.32 -15.93 2.58
CA LEU A 83 -3.21 -16.62 3.21
C LEU A 83 -2.93 -16.07 4.61
N CYS A 84 -2.87 -14.73 4.79
CA CYS A 84 -2.67 -14.10 6.09
C CYS A 84 -3.75 -14.51 7.09
N ILE A 85 -5.02 -14.51 6.68
CA ILE A 85 -6.12 -15.00 7.54
C ILE A 85 -5.90 -16.46 7.93
N SER A 86 -5.44 -17.31 7.01
CA SER A 86 -5.19 -18.73 7.30
C SER A 86 -4.04 -18.96 8.29
N LEU A 87 -3.07 -18.06 8.32
CA LEU A 87 -1.88 -18.11 9.17
C LEU A 87 -2.02 -17.29 10.47
N ASP A 88 -3.18 -16.67 10.71
CA ASP A 88 -3.39 -15.73 11.81
C ASP A 88 -2.40 -14.54 11.79
N ALA A 89 -2.05 -14.06 10.59
CA ALA A 89 -1.18 -12.92 10.36
C ALA A 89 -1.97 -11.69 9.90
N HIS A 90 -1.41 -10.50 10.09
CA HIS A 90 -1.98 -9.24 9.65
C HIS A 90 -1.57 -8.92 8.21
N PHE A 91 -2.40 -8.13 7.51
CA PHE A 91 -2.15 -7.75 6.12
C PHE A 91 -2.24 -6.25 5.91
N VAL A 92 -1.33 -5.70 5.09
CA VAL A 92 -1.33 -4.29 4.68
C VAL A 92 -1.05 -4.17 3.19
N SER A 93 -1.79 -3.32 2.49
CA SER A 93 -1.49 -2.95 1.10
C SER A 93 -1.75 -1.48 0.81
N SER A 94 -1.09 -0.97 -0.22
CA SER A 94 -1.29 0.40 -0.72
C SER A 94 -2.37 0.50 -1.79
N SER A 95 -3.03 -0.59 -2.15
CA SER A 95 -4.02 -0.64 -3.23
C SER A 95 -5.44 -0.39 -2.73
N TYR A 96 -6.30 0.05 -3.66
CA TYR A 96 -7.73 0.19 -3.42
C TYR A 96 -8.37 -1.12 -2.96
N ILE A 97 -9.38 -1.00 -2.10
CA ILE A 97 -10.18 -2.13 -1.65
C ILE A 97 -11.07 -2.61 -2.79
N SER A 98 -10.92 -3.88 -3.20
CA SER A 98 -11.87 -4.56 -4.09
C SER A 98 -13.04 -5.17 -3.31
N ASP A 99 -14.11 -5.57 -4.01
CA ASP A 99 -15.26 -6.24 -3.38
C ASP A 99 -14.84 -7.57 -2.76
N GLU A 100 -13.97 -8.34 -3.43
CA GLU A 100 -13.42 -9.59 -2.91
C GLU A 100 -12.60 -9.37 -1.63
N MET A 101 -11.86 -8.25 -1.54
CA MET A 101 -11.14 -7.88 -0.31
C MET A 101 -12.12 -7.53 0.82
N ARG A 102 -13.24 -6.87 0.52
CA ARG A 102 -14.30 -6.56 1.50
C ARG A 102 -14.95 -7.83 2.06
N ASP A 103 -15.11 -8.86 1.24
CA ASP A 103 -15.70 -10.14 1.65
C ASP A 103 -14.86 -10.85 2.73
N LEU A 104 -13.55 -10.57 2.81
CA LEU A 104 -12.67 -11.11 3.84
C LEU A 104 -12.88 -10.48 5.23
N ASN A 105 -13.58 -9.35 5.32
CA ASN A 105 -13.72 -8.58 6.55
C ASN A 105 -14.28 -9.39 7.73
N SER A 106 -15.34 -10.17 7.48
CA SER A 106 -15.96 -11.00 8.52
C SER A 106 -15.02 -12.06 9.09
N ALA A 107 -14.20 -12.68 8.22
CA ALA A 107 -13.22 -13.68 8.64
C ALA A 107 -12.08 -13.04 9.44
N ALA A 108 -11.62 -11.85 9.03
CA ALA A 108 -10.58 -11.09 9.72
C ALA A 108 -11.04 -10.66 11.13
N ILE A 109 -12.24 -10.09 11.26
CA ILE A 109 -12.82 -9.67 12.55
C ILE A 109 -12.95 -10.86 13.50
N LYS A 110 -13.46 -12.01 13.00
CA LYS A 110 -13.63 -13.22 13.82
C LYS A 110 -12.32 -13.72 14.43
N LYS A 111 -11.20 -13.47 13.75
CA LYS A 111 -9.86 -13.89 14.18
C LYS A 111 -9.10 -12.75 14.90
N GLY A 112 -9.65 -11.55 15.01
CA GLY A 112 -8.98 -10.39 15.59
C GLY A 112 -7.82 -9.86 14.74
N LEU A 113 -7.87 -10.07 13.42
CA LEU A 113 -6.82 -9.66 12.49
C LEU A 113 -7.10 -8.28 11.88
N CYS A 114 -6.03 -7.55 11.58
CA CYS A 114 -6.08 -6.30 10.83
C CYS A 114 -5.76 -6.57 9.36
N LEU A 115 -6.69 -6.24 8.46
CA LEU A 115 -6.47 -6.15 7.03
C LEU A 115 -6.60 -4.69 6.63
N VAL A 116 -5.48 -4.01 6.42
CA VAL A 116 -5.43 -2.57 6.14
C VAL A 116 -5.08 -2.38 4.67
N ASN A 117 -5.92 -1.66 3.95
CA ASN A 117 -5.70 -1.31 2.55
C ASN A 117 -5.64 0.20 2.40
N GLU A 118 -5.31 0.69 1.20
CA GLU A 118 -5.31 2.11 0.89
C GLU A 118 -4.29 2.91 1.74
N VAL A 119 -3.16 2.28 2.08
CA VAL A 119 -2.07 2.89 2.87
C VAL A 119 -0.92 3.26 1.93
N GLY A 120 -1.21 4.15 1.00
CA GLY A 120 -0.26 4.65 0.01
C GLY A 120 -0.30 6.16 -0.11
N LEU A 121 0.09 6.67 -1.28
CA LEU A 121 -0.03 8.09 -1.61
C LEU A 121 -1.47 8.40 -2.05
N ASP A 122 -1.94 7.66 -3.06
CA ASP A 122 -3.29 7.67 -3.64
C ASP A 122 -3.58 6.24 -4.12
N PRO A 123 -4.36 5.51 -3.33
CA PRO A 123 -5.13 5.90 -2.12
C PRO A 123 -4.29 5.92 -0.83
N GLY A 124 -4.58 6.89 0.04
CA GLY A 124 -4.04 6.95 1.41
C GLY A 124 -3.77 8.35 1.92
N ILE A 125 -2.59 8.92 1.65
CA ILE A 125 -2.20 10.26 2.12
C ILE A 125 -3.13 11.34 1.57
N ASP A 126 -3.56 11.24 0.32
CA ASP A 126 -4.52 12.13 -0.33
C ASP A 126 -5.84 12.21 0.45
N HIS A 127 -6.38 11.08 0.91
CA HIS A 127 -7.58 11.03 1.77
C HIS A 127 -7.35 11.73 3.10
N SER A 128 -6.23 11.47 3.76
CA SER A 128 -5.90 12.09 5.04
C SER A 128 -5.77 13.61 4.89
N MET A 129 -5.14 14.08 3.81
CA MET A 129 -5.02 15.51 3.49
C MET A 129 -6.39 16.13 3.19
N SER A 130 -7.24 15.41 2.45
CA SER A 130 -8.60 15.86 2.14
C SER A 130 -9.44 16.03 3.39
N HIS A 131 -9.39 15.07 4.31
CA HIS A 131 -10.07 15.16 5.61
C HIS A 131 -9.57 16.34 6.44
N ALA A 132 -8.26 16.56 6.50
CA ALA A 132 -7.67 17.68 7.23
C ALA A 132 -8.15 19.02 6.65
N LEU A 133 -8.11 19.18 5.31
CA LEU A 133 -8.55 20.40 4.63
C LEU A 133 -10.04 20.68 4.85
N VAL A 134 -10.88 19.67 4.73
CA VAL A 134 -12.34 19.80 4.97
C VAL A 134 -12.61 20.17 6.42
N GLN A 135 -11.89 19.58 7.36
CA GLN A 135 -12.05 19.91 8.79
C GLN A 135 -11.60 21.33 9.10
N GLU A 136 -10.49 21.78 8.53
CA GLU A 136 -10.01 23.17 8.66
C GLU A 136 -11.05 24.15 8.11
N TYR A 137 -11.59 23.89 6.92
CA TYR A 137 -12.64 24.72 6.33
C TYR A 137 -13.90 24.76 7.21
N ARG A 138 -14.37 23.61 7.71
CA ARG A 138 -15.55 23.53 8.59
C ARG A 138 -15.40 24.29 9.89
N ASN A 139 -14.17 24.41 10.38
CA ASN A 139 -13.84 25.16 11.62
C ASN A 139 -13.57 26.66 11.36
N SER A 140 -13.52 27.08 10.10
CA SER A 140 -13.23 28.46 9.76
C SER A 140 -14.46 29.37 9.91
N SER A 141 -14.22 30.68 10.08
CA SER A 141 -15.27 31.69 10.18
C SER A 141 -16.04 31.92 8.89
N VAL A 142 -15.53 31.43 7.75
CA VAL A 142 -16.19 31.57 6.43
C VAL A 142 -17.09 30.38 6.09
N PHE A 143 -17.10 29.32 6.90
CA PHE A 143 -17.95 28.17 6.67
C PHE A 143 -19.41 28.51 6.97
N SER A 144 -20.29 28.18 6.05
CA SER A 144 -21.75 28.14 6.24
C SER A 144 -22.33 26.96 5.49
N LYS A 145 -23.36 26.32 6.05
CA LYS A 145 -24.10 25.26 5.38
C LYS A 145 -24.86 25.74 4.12
N GLU A 146 -25.10 27.07 4.05
CA GLU A 146 -25.75 27.72 2.92
C GLU A 146 -24.78 27.98 1.75
N ASN A 147 -23.47 27.85 1.96
CA ASN A 147 -22.48 28.04 0.91
C ASN A 147 -22.53 26.90 -0.11
N SER A 148 -22.25 27.20 -1.36
CA SER A 148 -21.87 26.20 -2.34
C SER A 148 -20.41 25.77 -2.09
N HIS A 149 -20.19 24.48 -1.92
CA HIS A 149 -18.87 23.93 -1.64
C HIS A 149 -18.33 23.20 -2.86
N SER A 150 -17.05 23.39 -3.17
CA SER A 150 -16.33 22.59 -4.17
C SER A 150 -15.01 22.13 -3.59
N PHE A 151 -14.62 20.90 -3.89
CA PHE A 151 -13.36 20.30 -3.51
C PHE A 151 -12.61 19.86 -4.75
N LEU A 152 -11.31 20.18 -4.82
CA LEU A 152 -10.44 19.80 -5.91
C LEU A 152 -9.20 19.10 -5.34
N SER A 153 -8.89 17.93 -5.85
CA SER A 153 -7.69 17.18 -5.53
C SER A 153 -6.95 16.79 -6.81
N TYR A 154 -5.65 16.89 -6.78
CA TYR A 154 -4.78 16.51 -7.89
C TYR A 154 -3.70 15.57 -7.38
N CYS A 155 -3.59 14.40 -8.01
CA CYS A 155 -2.51 13.46 -7.79
C CYS A 155 -1.97 13.02 -9.14
N GLY A 156 -0.65 12.94 -9.29
CA GLY A 156 -0.05 12.51 -10.54
C GLY A 156 1.43 12.20 -10.43
N GLY A 157 1.92 11.36 -11.35
CA GLY A 157 3.33 11.08 -11.53
C GLY A 157 3.97 12.09 -12.46
N LEU A 158 4.72 13.05 -11.92
CA LEU A 158 5.51 13.98 -12.71
C LEU A 158 6.91 13.42 -12.92
N SER A 159 7.45 13.56 -14.15
CA SER A 159 8.83 13.20 -14.44
C SER A 159 9.78 14.28 -13.95
N ASP A 160 10.83 13.92 -13.23
CA ASP A 160 11.95 14.79 -12.88
C ASP A 160 12.68 15.28 -14.14
N ILE A 161 12.75 14.41 -15.15
CA ILE A 161 13.28 14.76 -16.46
C ILE A 161 12.11 15.11 -17.36
N PRO A 162 12.02 16.36 -17.89
CA PRO A 162 10.96 16.75 -18.80
C PRO A 162 10.89 15.85 -20.03
N ASN A 163 9.68 15.55 -20.48
CA ASN A 163 9.40 14.85 -21.73
C ASN A 163 8.14 15.44 -22.39
N ASP A 164 7.96 15.20 -23.69
CA ASP A 164 6.84 15.74 -24.46
C ASP A 164 5.47 15.29 -23.97
N PHE A 165 5.41 14.16 -23.26
CA PHE A 165 4.19 13.62 -22.69
C PHE A 165 3.86 14.21 -21.31
N CYS A 166 4.79 14.94 -20.68
CA CYS A 166 4.68 15.53 -19.34
C CYS A 166 4.27 14.54 -18.23
N TYR A 167 4.45 13.25 -18.46
CA TYR A 167 4.09 12.17 -17.55
C TYR A 167 5.02 10.97 -17.70
N LYS A 168 5.23 10.23 -16.62
CA LYS A 168 5.97 8.96 -16.63
C LYS A 168 5.24 7.95 -15.77
N PHE A 169 4.96 6.79 -16.33
CA PHE A 169 4.38 5.70 -15.56
C PHE A 169 5.38 5.21 -14.49
N SER A 170 5.04 5.42 -13.25
CA SER A 170 5.82 4.95 -12.09
C SER A 170 5.29 3.64 -11.48
N TRP A 171 4.12 3.19 -11.95
CA TRP A 171 3.46 1.98 -11.54
C TRP A 171 2.74 1.32 -12.73
N SER A 172 1.66 0.55 -12.54
CA SER A 172 0.97 -0.18 -13.60
C SER A 172 0.34 0.75 -14.65
N PRO A 173 0.80 0.79 -15.91
CA PRO A 173 0.17 1.58 -16.97
C PRO A 173 -1.30 1.21 -17.19
N LEU A 174 -1.62 -0.09 -17.12
CA LEU A 174 -3.00 -0.56 -17.24
C LEU A 174 -3.87 -0.08 -16.09
N GLY A 175 -3.31 0.00 -14.87
CA GLY A 175 -4.00 0.55 -13.69
C GLY A 175 -4.37 2.01 -13.92
N VAL A 176 -3.43 2.84 -14.34
CA VAL A 176 -3.66 4.27 -14.66
C VAL A 176 -4.77 4.44 -15.70
N LEU A 177 -4.74 3.66 -16.78
CA LEU A 177 -5.74 3.72 -17.85
C LEU A 177 -7.14 3.25 -17.39
N LYS A 178 -7.22 2.33 -16.44
CA LYS A 178 -8.48 1.87 -15.86
C LYS A 178 -9.07 2.89 -14.88
N ILE A 179 -8.26 3.51 -14.04
CA ILE A 179 -8.67 4.56 -13.08
C ILE A 179 -9.31 5.75 -13.81
N GLY A 180 -8.78 6.18 -14.94
CA GLY A 180 -9.36 7.26 -15.75
C GLY A 180 -10.78 6.99 -16.24
N ARG A 181 -11.32 5.77 -16.06
CA ARG A 181 -12.71 5.39 -16.33
C ARG A 181 -13.52 5.12 -15.05
N ALA A 182 -12.87 5.01 -13.92
CA ALA A 182 -13.53 4.85 -12.64
C ALA A 182 -14.15 6.20 -12.26
N SER A 183 -15.48 6.25 -12.14
CA SER A 183 -16.16 7.36 -11.50
C SER A 183 -15.75 7.31 -10.02
N CYS A 184 -14.87 8.19 -9.59
CA CYS A 184 -14.60 8.40 -8.17
C CYS A 184 -15.87 8.99 -7.54
N ARG A 185 -16.79 8.13 -7.18
CA ARG A 185 -17.93 8.44 -6.32
C ARG A 185 -17.59 8.02 -4.90
N GLU A 186 -16.76 8.79 -4.23
CA GLU A 186 -16.73 8.73 -2.79
C GLU A 186 -17.85 9.61 -2.23
N ARG A 187 -18.72 9.00 -1.43
CA ARG A 187 -19.65 9.75 -0.59
C ARG A 187 -18.88 10.18 0.66
N VAL A 188 -18.59 11.45 0.71
CA VAL A 188 -18.09 12.12 1.93
C VAL A 188 -19.23 12.23 2.93
#